data_8c0144b9fad1b3465acee02f5f15276b
#
_entry.id   8c0144b9fad1b3465acee02f5f15276b
#
_cell.length_a   1.000
_cell.length_b   1.000
_cell.length_c   1.000
_cell.angle_alpha   90.00
_cell.angle_beta   90.00
_cell.angle_gamma   90.00
#
_symmetry.space_group_name_H-M   'P 1'
#
loop_
_entity.id
_entity.type
_entity.pdbx_description
1 polymer ?
#
loop_
_entity_poly.entity_id
_entity_poly.type
_entity_poly.pdbx_seq_one_letter_code
_entity_poly.pdbx_strand_id
1 'polypeptide(L)'
;MEKLTPEKAKWLAERYYKGMEKRDPSMAKIFYTEDFVLQDDGAVDLVKGIKEAEAFLQNMYNTWPDLKFELLKEPCIGIDGVTVAFLVRATSSRKSRRKFTGPTAQWEFASFYTVDLEQEKFCAGRCCFNMLDVYEMLLPIPKRGSKFFRKLEKMFTGRLAKKE
;
A
#
# COMPACT_ATOMS: atom_id res chain seq x y z
N MET A 1 9.30 29.10 2.81
CA MET A 1 8.71 27.84 3.27
C MET A 1 9.76 26.75 3.12
N GLU A 2 9.96 25.99 4.15
CA GLU A 2 10.83 24.80 4.12
C GLU A 2 10.29 23.78 3.14
N LYS A 3 11.18 23.03 2.49
CA LYS A 3 10.82 22.01 1.51
C LYS A 3 11.54 20.71 1.83
N LEU A 4 10.93 19.59 1.46
CA LEU A 4 11.59 18.29 1.52
C LEU A 4 12.86 18.28 0.68
N THR A 5 13.94 17.72 1.24
CA THR A 5 15.11 17.33 0.46
C THR A 5 15.06 15.84 0.11
N PRO A 6 15.80 15.39 -0.91
CA PRO A 6 15.89 13.97 -1.25
C PRO A 6 16.32 13.11 -0.06
N GLU A 7 17.29 13.56 0.72
CA GLU A 7 17.80 12.87 1.92
C GLU A 7 16.70 12.73 2.98
N LYS A 8 15.93 13.80 3.19
CA LYS A 8 14.83 13.79 4.16
C LYS A 8 13.70 12.88 3.70
N ALA A 9 13.35 12.92 2.42
CA ALA A 9 12.35 12.02 1.84
C ALA A 9 12.74 10.55 1.99
N LYS A 10 14.01 10.22 1.74
CA LYS A 10 14.55 8.87 1.92
C LYS A 10 14.53 8.43 3.38
N TRP A 11 14.95 9.30 4.28
CA TRP A 11 14.90 9.03 5.72
C TRP A 11 13.47 8.79 6.22
N LEU A 12 12.49 9.59 5.77
CA LEU A 12 11.07 9.38 6.11
C LEU A 12 10.57 8.01 5.62
N ALA A 13 10.89 7.64 4.38
CA ALA A 13 10.52 6.35 3.82
C ALA A 13 11.10 5.17 4.63
N GLU A 14 12.40 5.21 4.90
CA GLU A 14 13.07 4.16 5.66
C GLU A 14 12.53 4.05 7.09
N ARG A 15 12.37 5.18 7.78
CA ARG A 15 11.79 5.24 9.12
C ARG A 15 10.40 4.63 9.15
N TYR A 16 9.56 4.97 8.16
CA TYR A 16 8.18 4.51 8.07
C TYR A 16 8.12 3.01 7.82
N TYR A 17 8.73 2.51 6.75
CA TYR A 17 8.63 1.10 6.38
C TYR A 17 9.34 0.17 7.37
N LYS A 18 10.50 0.54 7.87
CA LYS A 18 11.17 -0.22 8.95
C LYS A 18 10.36 -0.22 10.25
N GLY A 19 9.67 0.89 10.54
CA GLY A 19 8.77 0.97 11.68
C GLY A 19 7.55 0.08 11.53
N MET A 20 6.94 0.03 10.35
CA MET A 20 5.82 -0.87 10.06
C MET A 20 6.19 -2.36 10.20
N GLU A 21 7.43 -2.74 9.89
CA GLU A 21 7.93 -4.11 10.07
C GLU A 21 8.01 -4.56 11.54
N LYS A 22 7.99 -3.62 12.50
CA LYS A 22 7.93 -3.93 13.94
C LYS A 22 6.57 -4.47 14.36
N ARG A 23 5.54 -4.29 13.53
CA ARG A 23 4.18 -4.77 13.75
C ARG A 23 3.53 -4.25 15.04
N ASP A 24 3.87 -3.04 15.40
CA ASP A 24 3.30 -2.33 16.53
C ASP A 24 2.34 -1.24 16.03
N PRO A 25 1.00 -1.39 16.23
CA PRO A 25 0.04 -0.40 15.78
C PRO A 25 0.25 0.99 16.41
N SER A 26 0.82 1.05 17.62
CA SER A 26 1.10 2.31 18.31
C SER A 26 2.11 3.21 17.57
N MET A 27 2.85 2.63 16.63
CA MET A 27 3.73 3.39 15.72
C MET A 27 2.97 4.41 14.87
N ALA A 28 1.64 4.27 14.72
CA ALA A 28 0.81 5.29 14.07
C ALA A 28 1.05 6.70 14.65
N LYS A 29 1.21 6.84 15.96
CA LYS A 29 1.51 8.11 16.64
C LYS A 29 2.86 8.73 16.27
N ILE A 30 3.79 7.89 15.82
CA ILE A 30 5.13 8.32 15.40
C ILE A 30 5.12 8.75 13.93
N PHE A 31 4.30 8.12 13.10
CA PHE A 31 4.29 8.36 11.65
C PHE A 31 3.30 9.42 11.23
N TYR A 32 2.18 9.56 11.94
CA TYR A 32 1.05 10.37 11.50
C TYR A 32 0.76 11.52 12.46
N THR A 33 0.21 12.60 11.89
CA THR A 33 -0.36 13.70 12.69
C THR A 33 -1.71 13.28 13.29
N GLU A 34 -2.20 14.02 14.28
CA GLU A 34 -3.50 13.71 14.94
C GLU A 34 -4.68 13.78 13.96
N ASP A 35 -4.61 14.63 12.97
CA ASP A 35 -5.61 14.85 11.93
C ASP A 35 -5.36 14.08 10.62
N PHE A 36 -4.43 13.11 10.65
CA PHE A 36 -4.07 12.29 9.50
C PHE A 36 -5.26 11.71 8.76
N VAL A 37 -5.21 11.72 7.43
CA VAL A 37 -6.21 11.09 6.58
C VAL A 37 -5.51 10.20 5.56
N LEU A 38 -5.87 8.91 5.52
CA LEU A 38 -5.39 7.95 4.53
C LEU A 38 -6.53 7.46 3.66
N GLN A 39 -6.33 7.49 2.34
CA GLN A 39 -7.10 6.73 1.37
C GLN A 39 -6.27 5.52 0.93
N ASP A 40 -6.73 4.33 1.22
CA ASP A 40 -6.06 3.08 0.84
C ASP A 40 -6.98 2.25 -0.04
N ASP A 41 -6.49 1.75 -1.18
CA ASP A 41 -7.31 0.97 -2.11
C ASP A 41 -7.81 -0.37 -1.51
N GLY A 42 -7.20 -0.82 -0.40
CA GLY A 42 -7.64 -2.00 0.36
C GLY A 42 -8.63 -1.69 1.48
N ALA A 43 -8.90 -0.42 1.77
CA ALA A 43 -9.87 0.02 2.77
C ALA A 43 -11.17 0.48 2.09
N VAL A 44 -12.31 0.17 2.72
CA VAL A 44 -13.62 0.60 2.22
C VAL A 44 -13.81 2.10 2.47
N ASP A 45 -13.37 2.57 3.63
CA ASP A 45 -13.53 3.96 4.09
C ASP A 45 -12.18 4.64 4.26
N LEU A 46 -12.20 5.97 4.34
CA LEU A 46 -11.02 6.75 4.71
C LEU A 46 -10.63 6.45 6.16
N VAL A 47 -9.33 6.26 6.38
CA VAL A 47 -8.76 6.13 7.73
C VAL A 47 -8.47 7.53 8.26
N LYS A 48 -9.07 7.91 9.38
CA LYS A 48 -8.99 9.27 9.94
C LYS A 48 -8.44 9.28 11.36
N GLY A 49 -7.38 10.04 11.56
CA GLY A 49 -6.75 10.22 12.84
C GLY A 49 -6.04 8.96 13.36
N ILE A 50 -5.38 9.12 14.49
CA ILE A 50 -4.49 8.10 15.07
C ILE A 50 -5.22 6.79 15.43
N LYS A 51 -6.42 6.87 16.03
CA LYS A 51 -7.16 5.67 16.44
C LYS A 51 -7.53 4.75 15.29
N GLU A 52 -8.02 5.33 14.18
CA GLU A 52 -8.36 4.54 13.01
C GLU A 52 -7.10 4.03 12.30
N ALA A 53 -6.02 4.80 12.31
CA ALA A 53 -4.73 4.38 11.80
C ALA A 53 -4.15 3.20 12.59
N GLU A 54 -4.24 3.20 13.92
CA GLU A 54 -3.85 2.07 14.77
C GLU A 54 -4.68 0.81 14.44
N ALA A 55 -5.99 0.96 14.30
CA ALA A 55 -6.89 -0.14 13.93
C ALA A 55 -6.59 -0.68 12.52
N PHE A 56 -6.33 0.20 11.56
CA PHE A 56 -5.93 -0.15 10.20
C PHE A 56 -4.62 -0.95 10.19
N LEU A 57 -3.59 -0.48 10.90
CA LEU A 57 -2.31 -1.18 11.04
C LEU A 57 -2.48 -2.55 11.70
N GLN A 58 -3.29 -2.64 12.77
CA GLN A 58 -3.57 -3.91 13.44
C GLN A 58 -4.23 -4.92 12.48
N ASN A 59 -5.21 -4.48 11.68
CA ASN A 59 -5.87 -5.33 10.68
C ASN A 59 -4.90 -5.80 9.59
N MET A 60 -4.04 -4.90 9.13
CA MET A 60 -2.98 -5.22 8.16
C MET A 60 -2.02 -6.28 8.72
N TYR A 61 -1.56 -6.13 9.97
CA TYR A 61 -0.67 -7.09 10.63
C TYR A 61 -1.32 -8.44 10.90
N ASN A 62 -2.62 -8.46 11.19
CA ASN A 62 -3.39 -9.71 11.32
C ASN A 62 -3.52 -10.43 9.98
N THR A 63 -3.65 -9.68 8.89
CA THR A 63 -3.76 -10.22 7.54
C THR A 63 -2.41 -10.70 7.00
N TRP A 64 -1.34 -9.98 7.29
CA TRP A 64 0.01 -10.18 6.78
C TRP A 64 1.02 -10.33 7.93
N PRO A 65 1.20 -11.53 8.50
CA PRO A 65 1.89 -11.71 9.78
C PRO A 65 3.40 -11.45 9.77
N ASP A 66 4.03 -11.42 8.62
CA ASP A 66 5.49 -11.24 8.45
C ASP A 66 5.81 -10.26 7.32
N LEU A 67 5.00 -9.22 7.23
CA LEU A 67 5.11 -8.20 6.19
C LEU A 67 6.51 -7.55 6.16
N LYS A 68 7.10 -7.49 4.98
CA LYS A 68 8.37 -6.84 4.67
C LYS A 68 8.18 -5.86 3.55
N PHE A 69 8.96 -4.78 3.58
CA PHE A 69 8.91 -3.71 2.60
C PHE A 69 10.26 -3.45 1.97
N GLU A 70 10.26 -3.24 0.66
CA GLU A 70 11.42 -2.87 -0.14
C GLU A 70 11.08 -1.63 -0.97
N LEU A 71 11.84 -0.55 -0.82
CA LEU A 71 11.76 0.60 -1.72
C LEU A 71 12.38 0.23 -3.06
N LEU A 72 11.58 0.29 -4.13
CA LEU A 72 12.02 -0.08 -5.47
C LEU A 72 12.76 1.05 -6.19
N LYS A 73 12.51 2.29 -5.79
CA LYS A 73 13.09 3.51 -6.36
C LYS A 73 13.34 4.53 -5.27
N GLU A 74 14.23 5.47 -5.53
CA GLU A 74 14.37 6.65 -4.70
C GLU A 74 13.03 7.41 -4.65
N PRO A 75 12.67 7.99 -3.48
CA PRO A 75 11.46 8.78 -3.32
C PRO A 75 11.39 9.94 -4.32
N CYS A 76 10.19 10.19 -4.85
CA CYS A 76 9.93 11.36 -5.68
C CYS A 76 9.27 12.46 -4.84
N ILE A 77 9.80 13.67 -4.90
CA ILE A 77 9.23 14.84 -4.22
C ILE A 77 8.33 15.58 -5.20
N GLY A 78 7.13 15.92 -4.74
CA GLY A 78 6.18 16.73 -5.50
C GLY A 78 6.68 18.16 -5.69
N ILE A 79 6.15 18.84 -6.72
CA ILE A 79 6.49 20.24 -7.03
C ILE A 79 6.11 21.21 -5.90
N ASP A 80 5.16 20.81 -5.05
CA ASP A 80 4.76 21.55 -3.84
C ASP A 80 5.84 21.54 -2.75
N GLY A 81 6.81 20.64 -2.84
CA GLY A 81 7.91 20.48 -1.91
C GLY A 81 7.55 19.84 -0.56
N VAL A 82 6.32 19.35 -0.40
CA VAL A 82 5.84 18.68 0.83
C VAL A 82 5.20 17.31 0.55
N THR A 83 4.81 17.03 -0.69
CA THR A 83 4.34 15.70 -1.09
C THR A 83 5.52 14.80 -1.45
N VAL A 84 5.47 13.55 -1.03
CA VAL A 84 6.46 12.53 -1.37
C VAL A 84 5.76 11.28 -1.87
N ALA A 85 6.31 10.67 -2.93
CA ALA A 85 5.83 9.42 -3.50
C ALA A 85 6.86 8.31 -3.33
N PHE A 86 6.39 7.13 -2.96
CA PHE A 86 7.18 5.91 -2.80
C PHE A 86 6.67 4.81 -3.71
N LEU A 87 7.56 4.12 -4.39
CA LEU A 87 7.25 2.86 -5.07
C LEU A 87 7.83 1.72 -4.23
N VAL A 88 6.96 0.83 -3.77
CA VAL A 88 7.28 -0.15 -2.73
C VAL A 88 6.82 -1.54 -3.15
N ARG A 89 7.63 -2.52 -2.84
CA ARG A 89 7.26 -3.94 -2.88
C ARG A 89 6.99 -4.43 -1.47
N ALA A 90 5.83 -5.03 -1.26
CA ALA A 90 5.50 -5.73 -0.04
C ALA A 90 5.60 -7.24 -0.25
N THR A 91 6.11 -7.96 0.74
CA THR A 91 6.19 -9.42 0.75
C THR A 91 5.70 -9.97 2.08
N SER A 92 4.98 -11.09 2.05
CA SER A 92 4.53 -11.78 3.26
C SER A 92 4.39 -13.29 3.00
N SER A 93 4.81 -14.11 3.97
CA SER A 93 4.55 -15.55 3.97
C SER A 93 3.18 -15.83 4.58
N ARG A 94 2.11 -15.61 3.84
CA ARG A 94 0.78 -15.92 4.33
C ARG A 94 0.56 -17.42 4.37
N LYS A 95 0.27 -17.98 5.54
CA LYS A 95 -0.28 -19.32 5.65
C LYS A 95 -1.72 -19.31 5.13
N SER A 96 -1.97 -19.89 3.96
CA SER A 96 -3.32 -20.15 3.49
C SER A 96 -4.07 -20.97 4.55
N ARG A 97 -5.34 -20.64 4.82
CA ARG A 97 -6.23 -21.47 5.65
C ARG A 97 -6.42 -22.89 5.08
N ARG A 98 -6.16 -23.09 3.82
CA ARG A 98 -6.10 -24.42 3.19
C ARG A 98 -4.64 -24.82 3.13
N LYS A 99 -4.23 -25.92 3.72
CA LYS A 99 -2.94 -26.63 3.84
C LYS A 99 -1.90 -26.47 2.69
N PHE A 100 -2.06 -25.48 1.84
CA PHE A 100 -1.09 -25.08 0.84
C PHE A 100 -0.18 -24.03 1.47
N THR A 101 1.05 -24.39 1.68
CA THR A 101 2.15 -23.43 1.74
C THR A 101 2.11 -22.69 0.40
N GLY A 102 1.28 -21.66 0.32
CA GLY A 102 1.23 -20.82 -0.87
C GLY A 102 2.57 -20.17 -1.08
N PRO A 103 2.91 -19.79 -2.30
CA PRO A 103 4.06 -18.95 -2.55
C PRO A 103 3.95 -17.67 -1.70
N THR A 104 5.08 -17.15 -1.25
CA THR A 104 5.18 -15.85 -0.60
C THR A 104 4.33 -14.83 -1.34
N ALA A 105 3.37 -14.21 -0.66
CA ALA A 105 2.57 -13.16 -1.25
C ALA A 105 3.49 -11.96 -1.53
N GLN A 106 3.42 -11.41 -2.74
CA GLN A 106 4.24 -10.27 -3.15
C GLN A 106 3.40 -9.37 -4.05
N TRP A 107 3.38 -8.07 -3.73
CA TRP A 107 2.73 -7.07 -4.57
C TRP A 107 3.51 -5.75 -4.53
N GLU A 108 3.31 -4.94 -5.55
CA GLU A 108 3.87 -3.61 -5.64
C GLU A 108 2.77 -2.56 -5.49
N PHE A 109 3.09 -1.45 -4.86
CA PHE A 109 2.17 -0.34 -4.67
C PHE A 109 2.89 0.99 -4.72
N ALA A 110 2.16 2.02 -5.11
CA ALA A 110 2.60 3.41 -4.98
C ALA A 110 1.88 4.04 -3.79
N SER A 111 2.62 4.72 -2.94
CA SER A 111 2.06 5.52 -1.87
C SER A 111 2.50 6.97 -2.00
N PHE A 112 1.58 7.86 -1.74
CA PHE A 112 1.75 9.31 -1.79
C PHE A 112 1.43 9.85 -0.41
N TYR A 113 2.33 10.64 0.16
CA TYR A 113 2.11 11.23 1.46
C TYR A 113 2.41 12.73 1.41
N THR A 114 1.56 13.51 2.07
CA THR A 114 1.86 14.89 2.42
C THR A 114 2.53 14.91 3.78
N VAL A 115 3.63 15.64 3.88
CA VAL A 115 4.47 15.71 5.07
C VAL A 115 4.24 17.02 5.79
N ASP A 116 3.94 16.94 7.07
CA ASP A 116 4.11 18.04 8.01
C ASP A 116 5.60 18.14 8.35
N LEU A 117 6.26 19.17 7.84
CA LEU A 117 7.72 19.33 7.98
C LEU A 117 8.14 19.68 9.41
N GLU A 118 7.29 20.36 10.18
CA GLU A 118 7.58 20.73 11.57
C GLU A 118 7.53 19.51 12.49
N GLN A 119 6.54 18.65 12.30
CA GLN A 119 6.38 17.41 13.08
C GLN A 119 7.15 16.23 12.51
N GLU A 120 7.65 16.32 11.28
CA GLU A 120 8.27 15.23 10.52
C GLU A 120 7.34 13.99 10.42
N LYS A 121 6.05 14.22 10.21
CA LYS A 121 5.00 13.22 10.14
C LYS A 121 4.18 13.37 8.87
N PHE A 122 3.50 12.30 8.50
CA PHE A 122 2.53 12.34 7.43
C PHE A 122 1.18 12.88 7.93
N CYS A 123 0.65 13.89 7.26
CA CYS A 123 -0.67 14.46 7.56
C CYS A 123 -1.76 13.98 6.61
N ALA A 124 -1.40 13.53 5.42
CA ALA A 124 -2.31 12.89 4.49
C ALA A 124 -1.59 11.80 3.71
N GLY A 125 -2.33 10.81 3.24
CA GLY A 125 -1.76 9.73 2.44
C GLY A 125 -2.74 9.10 1.47
N ARG A 126 -2.20 8.51 0.40
CA ARG A 126 -2.92 7.66 -0.53
C ARG A 126 -2.06 6.47 -0.92
N CYS A 127 -2.58 5.26 -0.75
CA CYS A 127 -1.95 4.03 -1.23
C CYS A 127 -2.74 3.47 -2.40
N CYS A 128 -2.04 3.24 -3.52
CA CYS A 128 -2.63 2.74 -4.76
C CYS A 128 -1.97 1.42 -5.13
N PHE A 129 -2.75 0.37 -5.25
CA PHE A 129 -2.28 -0.94 -5.70
C PHE A 129 -3.36 -1.68 -6.48
N ASN A 130 -2.94 -2.70 -7.21
CA ASN A 130 -3.87 -3.49 -7.97
C ASN A 130 -4.57 -4.52 -7.06
N MET A 131 -5.80 -4.25 -6.69
CA MET A 131 -6.59 -5.16 -5.84
C MET A 131 -6.72 -6.57 -6.43
N LEU A 132 -6.70 -6.73 -7.75
CA LEU A 132 -6.73 -8.06 -8.36
C LEU A 132 -5.49 -8.88 -8.02
N ASP A 133 -4.31 -8.25 -7.93
CA ASP A 133 -3.08 -8.95 -7.51
C ASP A 133 -3.23 -9.47 -6.07
N VAL A 134 -3.81 -8.64 -5.19
CA VAL A 134 -4.08 -9.03 -3.81
C VAL A 134 -5.14 -10.14 -3.75
N TYR A 135 -6.23 -10.03 -4.49
CA TYR A 135 -7.26 -11.07 -4.52
C TYR A 135 -6.77 -12.40 -5.10
N GLU A 136 -5.93 -12.38 -6.14
CA GLU A 136 -5.29 -13.59 -6.67
C GLU A 136 -4.43 -14.32 -5.62
N MET A 137 -3.86 -13.58 -4.68
CA MET A 137 -3.08 -14.15 -3.58
C MET A 137 -3.96 -14.66 -2.43
N LEU A 138 -5.10 -14.03 -2.19
CA LEU A 138 -5.97 -14.31 -1.05
C LEU A 138 -7.05 -15.34 -1.34
N LEU A 139 -7.55 -15.39 -2.58
CA LEU A 139 -8.70 -16.17 -2.99
C LEU A 139 -8.29 -17.22 -4.02
N PRO A 140 -9.00 -18.36 -4.11
CA PRO A 140 -8.79 -19.36 -5.15
C PRO A 140 -9.42 -18.94 -6.48
N ILE A 141 -9.12 -17.71 -6.92
CA ILE A 141 -9.56 -17.21 -8.22
C ILE A 141 -8.57 -17.63 -9.32
N PRO A 142 -9.02 -17.83 -10.54
CA PRO A 142 -8.14 -18.15 -11.66
C PRO A 142 -7.13 -17.04 -11.90
N LYS A 143 -5.86 -17.39 -12.06
CA LYS A 143 -4.79 -16.42 -12.34
C LYS A 143 -5.08 -15.63 -13.63
N ARG A 144 -4.63 -14.36 -13.69
CA ARG A 144 -4.62 -13.58 -14.93
C ARG A 144 -3.92 -14.35 -16.03
N GLY A 145 -4.44 -14.26 -17.25
CA GLY A 145 -3.94 -15.05 -18.37
C GLY A 145 -4.43 -16.49 -18.40
N SER A 146 -5.17 -16.97 -17.39
CA SER A 146 -5.89 -18.23 -17.46
C SER A 146 -6.92 -18.21 -18.61
N LYS A 147 -7.30 -19.41 -19.09
CA LYS A 147 -8.34 -19.53 -20.13
C LYS A 147 -9.65 -18.82 -19.76
N PHE A 148 -9.95 -18.74 -18.45
CA PHE A 148 -11.13 -18.06 -17.94
C PHE A 148 -11.05 -16.54 -18.16
N PHE A 149 -9.96 -15.89 -17.73
CA PHE A 149 -9.79 -14.43 -17.93
C PHE A 149 -9.67 -14.05 -19.40
N ARG A 150 -8.97 -14.85 -20.22
CA ARG A 150 -8.93 -14.64 -21.68
C ARG A 150 -10.32 -14.75 -22.33
N LYS A 151 -11.18 -15.62 -21.81
CA LYS A 151 -12.57 -15.72 -22.28
C LYS A 151 -13.41 -14.52 -21.88
N LEU A 152 -13.23 -14.03 -20.63
CA LEU A 152 -13.86 -12.80 -20.15
C LEU A 152 -13.40 -11.59 -20.97
N GLU A 153 -12.10 -11.43 -21.15
CA GLU A 153 -11.52 -10.36 -21.95
C GLU A 153 -12.11 -10.33 -23.36
N LYS A 154 -12.12 -11.47 -24.06
CA LYS A 154 -12.76 -11.59 -25.39
C LYS A 154 -14.25 -11.25 -25.37
N MET A 155 -14.94 -11.56 -24.30
CA MET A 155 -16.37 -11.26 -24.16
C MET A 155 -16.63 -9.75 -23.99
N PHE A 156 -15.75 -9.04 -23.29
CA PHE A 156 -15.83 -7.60 -23.10
C PHE A 156 -15.31 -6.82 -24.32
N THR A 157 -14.12 -7.16 -24.80
CA THR A 157 -13.50 -6.48 -25.96
C THR A 157 -14.26 -6.79 -27.26
N GLY A 158 -14.71 -8.02 -27.45
CA GLY A 158 -15.50 -8.41 -28.64
C GLY A 158 -16.90 -7.75 -28.68
N ARG A 159 -17.43 -7.26 -27.57
CA ARG A 159 -18.65 -6.44 -27.55
C ARG A 159 -18.39 -4.98 -27.90
N LEU A 160 -17.20 -4.46 -27.62
CA LEU A 160 -16.81 -3.10 -27.97
C LEU A 160 -16.51 -3.00 -29.48
N ALA A 161 -15.81 -3.99 -30.05
CA ALA A 161 -15.50 -4.02 -31.49
C ALA A 161 -16.71 -4.25 -32.42
N LYS A 162 -17.87 -4.67 -31.88
CA LYS A 162 -19.11 -4.83 -32.65
C LYS A 162 -20.02 -3.59 -32.62
N LYS A 163 -19.59 -2.48 -32.01
CA LYS A 163 -20.34 -1.23 -31.93
C LYS A 163 -19.80 -0.12 -32.81
N GLU A 164 -18.75 -0.36 -33.56
CA GLU A 164 -18.25 0.46 -34.67
C GLU A 164 -18.71 -0.16 -36.01
#